data_9413d23ecc86ec09d54cd96998a80097
#
_entry.id   9413d23ecc86ec09d54cd96998a80097
#
_cell.length_a   1.000
_cell.length_b   1.000
_cell.length_c   1.000
_cell.angle_alpha   90.00
_cell.angle_beta   90.00
_cell.angle_gamma   90.00
#
_symmetry.space_group_name_H-M   'P 1'
#
loop_
_entity.id
_entity.type
_entity.pdbx_description
1 polymer ?
#
loop_
_entity_poly.entity_id
_entity_poly.type
_entity_poly.pdbx_seq_one_letter_code
_entity_poly.pdbx_strand_id
1 'polypeptide(L)'
;MDNKFLKKIIAQSPEDLQIISACCSEAKVKISDIKYLPSNKIFLLSLLRIDREDENNKNSIKSVIKFEFIDSSKSKNIIQNNQNILLELLAIDIFKRNNKFEITLLFSKNRFITLKTEVIEVTLEDQKLEND
;
A
#
# COMPACT_ATOMS: atom_id res chain seq x y z
N MET A 1 -26.26 12.30 2.55
CA MET A 1 -25.00 12.93 2.47
C MET A 1 -23.95 12.27 3.35
N ASP A 2 -22.88 11.95 2.79
CA ASP A 2 -21.82 11.33 3.54
C ASP A 2 -20.89 12.32 4.13
N ASN A 3 -20.74 12.28 5.45
CA ASN A 3 -19.76 13.06 6.13
C ASN A 3 -18.47 12.30 6.34
N LYS A 4 -18.14 11.44 5.39
CA LYS A 4 -16.90 10.69 5.48
C LYS A 4 -15.72 11.59 5.19
N PHE A 5 -14.80 11.61 6.12
CA PHE A 5 -13.55 12.31 5.94
C PHE A 5 -12.59 11.38 5.21
N LEU A 6 -12.13 11.83 4.05
CA LEU A 6 -11.11 11.10 3.30
C LEU A 6 -9.75 11.39 3.94
N LYS A 7 -9.01 10.32 4.19
CA LYS A 7 -7.69 10.46 4.79
C LYS A 7 -6.64 10.69 3.73
N LYS A 8 -5.66 11.50 4.10
CA LYS A 8 -4.42 11.62 3.36
C LYS A 8 -3.30 11.60 4.37
N ILE A 9 -2.45 10.59 4.32
CA ILE A 9 -1.35 10.42 5.25
C ILE A 9 -0.06 10.42 4.44
N ILE A 10 0.88 11.28 4.83
CA ILE A 10 2.19 11.36 4.20
C ILE A 10 3.21 10.78 5.18
N ALA A 11 3.99 9.82 4.73
CA ALA A 11 5.02 9.18 5.53
C ALA A 11 6.39 9.53 4.98
N GLN A 12 7.25 10.10 5.83
CA GLN A 12 8.63 10.43 5.48
C GLN A 12 9.62 9.84 6.47
N SER A 13 9.15 8.95 7.33
CA SER A 13 9.97 8.26 8.32
C SER A 13 9.45 6.84 8.51
N PRO A 14 10.26 5.94 9.09
CA PRO A 14 9.78 4.60 9.43
C PRO A 14 8.56 4.62 10.35
N GLU A 15 8.53 5.53 11.31
CA GLU A 15 7.42 5.64 12.26
C GLU A 15 6.13 6.04 11.55
N ASP A 16 6.21 6.99 10.62
CA ASP A 16 5.05 7.40 9.84
C ASP A 16 4.53 6.26 8.96
N LEU A 17 5.46 5.48 8.41
CA LEU A 17 5.08 4.36 7.54
C LEU A 17 4.33 3.29 8.32
N GLN A 18 4.63 3.13 9.60
CA GLN A 18 3.89 2.20 10.45
C GLN A 18 2.44 2.61 10.62
N ILE A 19 2.16 3.90 10.60
CA ILE A 19 0.79 4.40 10.65
C ILE A 19 0.03 3.96 9.40
N ILE A 20 0.66 4.10 8.23
CA ILE A 20 0.06 3.63 6.98
C ILE A 20 -0.15 2.12 7.02
N SER A 21 0.85 1.37 7.53
CA SER A 21 0.75 -0.08 7.65
C SER A 21 -0.47 -0.46 8.50
N ALA A 22 -0.66 0.21 9.62
CA ALA A 22 -1.79 -0.09 10.51
C ALA A 22 -3.14 0.24 9.84
N CYS A 23 -3.21 1.34 9.10
CA CYS A 23 -4.43 1.71 8.39
C CYS A 23 -4.81 0.71 7.30
N CYS A 24 -3.84 0.02 6.74
CA CYS A 24 -4.05 -0.84 5.59
C CYS A 24 -3.97 -2.33 5.92
N SER A 25 -3.87 -2.69 7.20
CA SER A 25 -3.85 -4.09 7.62
C SER A 25 -5.16 -4.75 7.18
N GLU A 26 -5.05 -5.93 6.58
CA GLU A 26 -6.16 -6.72 6.05
C GLU A 26 -6.83 -6.11 4.82
N ALA A 27 -6.23 -5.10 4.21
CA ALA A 27 -6.76 -4.50 2.99
C ALA A 27 -6.69 -5.50 1.83
N LYS A 28 -7.65 -5.41 0.92
CA LYS A 28 -7.73 -6.27 -0.25
C LYS A 28 -7.10 -5.59 -1.46
N VAL A 29 -6.26 -6.32 -2.17
CA VAL A 29 -5.51 -5.81 -3.31
C VAL A 29 -5.62 -6.79 -4.47
N LYS A 30 -6.03 -6.33 -5.64
CA LYS A 30 -5.96 -7.14 -6.85
C LYS A 30 -4.56 -7.03 -7.43
N ILE A 31 -4.05 -8.12 -8.00
CA ILE A 31 -2.73 -8.07 -8.64
C ILE A 31 -2.69 -7.01 -9.75
N SER A 32 -3.80 -6.84 -10.48
CA SER A 32 -3.86 -5.82 -11.53
C SER A 32 -3.74 -4.38 -11.01
N ASP A 33 -3.93 -4.19 -9.72
CA ASP A 33 -3.85 -2.85 -9.10
C ASP A 33 -2.47 -2.57 -8.49
N ILE A 34 -1.50 -3.43 -8.75
CA ILE A 34 -0.12 -3.24 -8.31
C ILE A 34 0.69 -2.82 -9.54
N LYS A 35 1.30 -1.64 -9.47
CA LYS A 35 2.03 -1.09 -10.62
C LYS A 35 3.34 -0.47 -10.19
N TYR A 36 4.40 -0.83 -10.91
CA TYR A 36 5.69 -0.19 -10.74
C TYR A 36 6.03 0.54 -12.03
N LEU A 37 6.37 1.83 -11.89
CA LEU A 37 6.75 2.71 -13.00
C LEU A 37 8.22 3.07 -12.84
N PRO A 38 9.13 2.23 -13.38
CA PRO A 38 10.56 2.41 -13.10
C PRO A 38 11.11 3.74 -13.63
N SER A 39 10.62 4.22 -14.76
CA SER A 39 11.09 5.50 -15.31
C SER A 39 10.80 6.66 -14.40
N ASN A 40 9.72 6.59 -13.64
CA ASN A 40 9.32 7.63 -12.68
C ASN A 40 9.73 7.29 -11.26
N LYS A 41 10.23 6.08 -11.04
CA LYS A 41 10.59 5.56 -9.71
C LYS A 41 9.38 5.58 -8.76
N ILE A 42 8.21 5.27 -9.28
CA ILE A 42 6.96 5.28 -8.52
C ILE A 42 6.38 3.87 -8.47
N PHE A 43 5.98 3.44 -7.28
CA PHE A 43 5.25 2.20 -7.08
C PHE A 43 3.87 2.56 -6.54
N LEU A 44 2.82 2.02 -7.18
CA LEU A 44 1.43 2.30 -6.83
C LEU A 44 0.72 1.02 -6.42
N LEU A 45 -0.06 1.14 -5.35
CA LEU A 45 -0.83 0.05 -4.81
C LEU A 45 -2.24 0.57 -4.54
N SER A 46 -3.22 0.13 -5.34
CA SER A 46 -4.63 0.46 -5.08
C SER A 46 -5.24 -0.66 -4.24
N LEU A 47 -6.03 -0.29 -3.25
CA LEU A 47 -6.56 -1.28 -2.33
C LEU A 47 -7.91 -0.87 -1.77
N LEU A 48 -8.57 -1.82 -1.15
CA LEU A 48 -9.77 -1.59 -0.34
C LEU A 48 -9.38 -1.84 1.11
N ARG A 49 -9.31 -0.79 1.90
CA ARG A 49 -8.99 -0.90 3.32
C ARG A 49 -10.26 -0.89 4.14
N ILE A 50 -10.17 -1.47 5.32
CA ILE A 50 -11.28 -1.46 6.27
C ILE A 50 -11.37 -0.07 6.91
N ASP A 51 -12.58 0.48 6.91
CA ASP A 51 -12.83 1.75 7.62
C ASP A 51 -12.95 1.45 9.12
N ARG A 52 -11.85 1.64 9.83
CA ARG A 52 -11.80 1.33 11.25
C ARG A 52 -12.47 2.40 12.11
N GLU A 53 -12.88 3.50 11.50
CA GLU A 53 -13.67 4.52 12.18
C GLU A 53 -15.15 4.22 12.11
N ASP A 54 -15.56 3.28 11.28
CA ASP A 54 -16.92 2.77 11.23
C ASP A 54 -17.10 1.79 12.39
N GLU A 55 -18.08 2.02 13.24
CA GLU A 55 -18.33 1.20 14.43
C GLU A 55 -18.50 -0.28 14.13
N ASN A 56 -19.05 -0.59 12.97
CA ASN A 56 -19.33 -1.97 12.59
C ASN A 56 -18.21 -2.60 11.77
N ASN A 57 -17.17 -1.85 11.41
CA ASN A 57 -16.07 -2.31 10.56
C ASN A 57 -16.57 -2.99 9.27
N LYS A 58 -17.71 -2.54 8.75
CA LYS A 58 -18.32 -3.16 7.57
C LYS A 58 -18.00 -2.44 6.29
N ASN A 59 -17.61 -1.18 6.39
CA ASN A 59 -17.36 -0.37 5.19
C ASN A 59 -15.90 -0.50 4.78
N SER A 60 -15.70 -0.49 3.47
CA SER A 60 -14.38 -0.45 2.88
C SER A 60 -14.19 0.87 2.18
N ILE A 61 -12.96 1.36 2.21
CA ILE A 61 -12.59 2.62 1.57
C ILE A 61 -11.56 2.30 0.51
N LYS A 62 -11.81 2.76 -0.72
CA LYS A 62 -10.83 2.64 -1.79
C LYS A 62 -9.72 3.64 -1.55
N SER A 63 -8.48 3.17 -1.54
CA SER A 63 -7.32 3.98 -1.24
C SER A 63 -6.18 3.63 -2.18
N VAL A 64 -5.25 4.56 -2.35
CA VAL A 64 -4.03 4.35 -3.11
C VAL A 64 -2.86 4.66 -2.22
N ILE A 65 -1.88 3.77 -2.20
CA ILE A 65 -0.58 4.04 -1.59
C ILE A 65 0.41 4.30 -2.71
N LYS A 66 1.04 5.46 -2.67
CA LYS A 66 2.06 5.83 -3.64
C LYS A 66 3.41 5.88 -2.93
N PHE A 67 4.37 5.10 -3.46
CA PHE A 67 5.74 5.08 -2.97
C PHE A 67 6.60 5.76 -4.02
N GLU A 68 7.31 6.82 -3.64
CA GLU A 68 8.15 7.59 -4.55
C GLU A 68 9.61 7.26 -4.34
N PHE A 69 10.42 7.56 -5.33
CA PHE A 69 11.88 7.34 -5.31
C PHE A 69 12.25 5.87 -5.15
N ILE A 70 11.45 4.99 -5.74
CA ILE A 70 11.68 3.56 -5.65
C ILE A 70 12.67 3.13 -6.73
N ASP A 71 13.81 2.63 -6.29
CA ASP A 71 14.88 2.21 -7.20
C ASP A 71 14.64 0.82 -7.79
N SER A 72 14.01 -0.06 -7.04
CA SER A 72 13.71 -1.41 -7.52
C SER A 72 12.52 -2.01 -6.80
N SER A 73 11.85 -2.93 -7.49
CA SER A 73 10.72 -3.68 -6.94
C SER A 73 10.92 -5.14 -7.30
N LYS A 74 10.87 -6.01 -6.28
CA LYS A 74 10.95 -7.46 -6.46
C LYS A 74 9.77 -8.11 -5.77
N SER A 75 9.13 -9.04 -6.46
CA SER A 75 8.04 -9.80 -5.88
C SER A 75 8.42 -11.25 -5.69
N LYS A 76 7.82 -11.89 -4.69
CA LYS A 76 8.00 -13.31 -4.43
C LYS A 76 6.65 -13.96 -4.23
N ASN A 77 6.45 -15.08 -4.89
CA ASN A 77 5.21 -15.87 -4.82
C ASN A 77 3.98 -15.15 -5.36
N ILE A 78 4.17 -14.14 -6.19
CA ILE A 78 3.08 -13.46 -6.86
C ILE A 78 3.14 -13.83 -8.34
N ILE A 79 2.10 -14.52 -8.80
CA ILE A 79 2.00 -14.96 -10.18
C ILE A 79 1.24 -13.90 -10.95
N GLN A 80 1.94 -13.17 -11.82
CA GLN A 80 1.37 -11.99 -12.47
C GLN A 80 0.45 -12.32 -13.64
N ASN A 81 0.43 -13.54 -14.11
CA ASN A 81 -0.43 -13.91 -15.23
C ASN A 81 -1.90 -14.08 -14.81
N ASN A 82 -2.19 -14.08 -13.52
CA ASN A 82 -3.57 -14.14 -13.04
C ASN A 82 -3.93 -12.85 -12.33
N GLN A 83 -4.35 -11.85 -13.10
CA GLN A 83 -4.57 -10.49 -12.64
C GLN A 83 -5.77 -10.35 -11.69
N ASN A 84 -6.64 -11.37 -11.67
CA ASN A 84 -7.84 -11.31 -10.85
C ASN A 84 -7.67 -11.90 -9.45
N ILE A 85 -6.49 -12.42 -9.14
CA ILE A 85 -6.23 -12.90 -7.79
C ILE A 85 -6.26 -11.74 -6.82
N LEU A 86 -6.99 -11.95 -5.73
CA LEU A 86 -7.13 -10.98 -4.66
C LEU A 86 -6.12 -11.31 -3.55
N LEU A 87 -5.28 -10.36 -3.23
CA LEU A 87 -4.32 -10.49 -2.15
C LEU A 87 -4.83 -9.77 -0.91
N GLU A 88 -4.35 -10.20 0.23
CA GLU A 88 -4.63 -9.49 1.49
C GLU A 88 -3.33 -8.92 2.01
N LEU A 89 -3.29 -7.60 2.17
CA LEU A 89 -2.11 -6.92 2.71
C LEU A 89 -2.11 -7.06 4.22
N LEU A 90 -1.07 -7.68 4.76
CA LEU A 90 -0.98 -7.91 6.20
C LEU A 90 -0.21 -6.80 6.90
N ALA A 91 0.90 -6.36 6.31
CA ALA A 91 1.75 -5.36 6.95
C ALA A 91 2.69 -4.74 5.93
N ILE A 92 3.22 -3.57 6.27
CA ILE A 92 4.29 -2.91 5.55
C ILE A 92 5.43 -2.76 6.55
N ASP A 93 6.54 -3.46 6.30
CA ASP A 93 7.72 -3.41 7.14
C ASP A 93 8.81 -2.61 6.47
N ILE A 94 9.74 -2.11 7.25
CA ILE A 94 10.84 -1.33 6.73
C ILE A 94 12.11 -1.63 7.51
N PHE A 95 13.22 -1.78 6.77
CA PHE A 95 14.55 -1.90 7.34
C PHE A 95 15.47 -0.88 6.70
N LYS A 96 16.49 -0.48 7.43
CA LYS A 96 17.58 0.30 6.87
C LYS A 96 18.79 -0.61 6.70
N ARG A 97 19.35 -0.64 5.49
CA ARG A 97 20.51 -1.45 5.17
C ARG A 97 21.44 -0.67 4.24
N ASN A 98 22.70 -0.48 4.66
CA ASN A 98 23.71 0.19 3.83
C ASN A 98 23.25 1.55 3.30
N ASN A 99 22.68 2.36 4.19
CA ASN A 99 22.16 3.72 3.87
C ASN A 99 20.96 3.74 2.93
N LYS A 100 20.35 2.57 2.70
CA LYS A 100 19.13 2.47 1.91
C LYS A 100 18.04 1.83 2.76
N PHE A 101 16.81 2.06 2.37
CA PHE A 101 15.66 1.42 3.01
C PHE A 101 15.14 0.31 2.14
N GLU A 102 14.76 -0.79 2.76
CA GLU A 102 13.99 -1.84 2.13
C GLU A 102 12.59 -1.84 2.74
N ILE A 103 11.61 -1.59 1.91
CA ILE A 103 10.21 -1.61 2.32
C ILE A 103 9.61 -2.91 1.83
N THR A 104 9.07 -3.71 2.74
CA THR A 104 8.48 -5.00 2.39
C THR A 104 6.98 -4.95 2.59
N LEU A 105 6.25 -5.20 1.52
CA LEU A 105 4.80 -5.38 1.56
C LEU A 105 4.54 -6.85 1.77
N LEU A 106 3.94 -7.19 2.91
CA LEU A 106 3.65 -8.57 3.28
C LEU A 106 2.19 -8.86 2.96
N PHE A 107 1.98 -9.85 2.11
CA PHE A 107 0.63 -10.30 1.78
C PHE A 107 0.40 -11.70 2.35
N SER A 108 -0.85 -12.09 2.39
CA SER A 108 -1.21 -13.44 2.83
C SER A 108 -0.57 -14.51 1.95
N LYS A 109 -0.44 -15.73 2.49
CA LYS A 109 0.09 -16.91 1.79
C LYS A 109 1.54 -16.76 1.35
N ASN A 110 2.36 -16.14 2.21
CA ASN A 110 3.81 -15.98 1.97
C ASN A 110 4.13 -15.25 0.67
N ARG A 111 3.39 -14.19 0.37
CA ARG A 111 3.63 -13.35 -0.79
C ARG A 111 4.25 -12.04 -0.33
N PHE A 112 5.24 -11.57 -1.08
CA PHE A 112 6.00 -10.38 -0.68
C PHE A 112 6.30 -9.51 -1.88
N ILE A 113 6.38 -8.21 -1.65
CA ILE A 113 6.99 -7.26 -2.58
C ILE A 113 8.00 -6.46 -1.79
N THR A 114 9.24 -6.41 -2.26
CA THR A 114 10.30 -5.64 -1.62
C THR A 114 10.66 -4.47 -2.51
N LEU A 115 10.59 -3.27 -1.94
CA LEU A 115 10.94 -2.01 -2.61
C LEU A 115 12.21 -1.46 -1.99
N LYS A 116 13.12 -1.01 -2.84
CA LYS A 116 14.35 -0.36 -2.36
C LYS A 116 14.31 1.12 -2.69
N THR A 117 14.72 1.93 -1.71
CA THR A 117 14.71 3.37 -1.86
C THR A 117 15.76 4.00 -0.95
N GLU A 118 16.25 5.19 -1.32
CA GLU A 118 17.15 5.93 -0.46
C GLU A 118 16.42 6.84 0.51
N VAL A 119 15.19 7.21 0.19
CA VAL A 119 14.37 8.07 1.05
C VAL A 119 12.96 7.49 1.15
N ILE A 120 12.29 7.81 2.25
CA ILE A 120 10.91 7.41 2.45
C ILE A 120 10.02 8.57 2.03
N GLU A 121 9.22 8.35 1.01
CA GLU A 121 8.22 9.32 0.57
C GLU A 121 7.01 8.53 0.13
N VAL A 122 6.07 8.30 1.05
CA VAL A 122 4.92 7.44 0.82
C VAL A 122 3.66 8.20 1.19
N THR A 123 2.65 8.09 0.36
CA THR A 123 1.37 8.74 0.58
C THR A 123 0.25 7.73 0.51
N LEU A 124 -0.58 7.69 1.55
CA LEU A 124 -1.86 6.98 1.52
C LEU A 124 -2.94 8.01 1.28
N GLU A 125 -3.75 7.78 0.26
CA GLU A 125 -4.82 8.72 -0.07
C GLU A 125 -6.11 7.97 -0.36
N ASP A 126 -7.15 8.27 0.41
CA ASP A 126 -8.48 7.73 0.17
C ASP A 126 -9.06 8.34 -1.09
N GLN A 127 -9.76 7.53 -1.86
CA GLN A 127 -10.34 7.94 -3.12
C GLN A 127 -11.82 8.22 -2.95
N LYS A 128 -12.26 9.30 -3.55
CA LYS A 128 -13.68 9.60 -3.59
C LYS A 128 -14.36 8.70 -4.61
N LEU A 129 -15.47 8.09 -4.23
CA LEU A 129 -16.25 7.28 -5.15
C LEU A 129 -16.98 8.18 -6.13
N GLU A 130 -16.99 7.76 -7.40
CA GLU A 130 -17.56 8.59 -8.47
C GLU A 130 -19.06 8.82 -8.34
N ASN A 131 -19.76 7.92 -7.70
CA ASN A 131 -21.21 8.00 -7.59
C ASN A 131 -21.70 8.66 -6.30
N ASP A 132 -20.80 9.28 -5.58
CA ASP A 132 -21.17 9.91 -4.31
C ASP A 132 -21.40 11.40 -4.44
#